data_785fa84ba056c14014bc4aa91b64c295
#
_entry.id   785fa84ba056c14014bc4aa91b64c295
#
_cell.length_a   1.000
_cell.length_b   1.000
_cell.length_c   1.000
_cell.angle_alpha   90.00
_cell.angle_beta   90.00
_cell.angle_gamma   90.00
#
_symmetry.space_group_name_H-M   'P 1'
#
loop_
_entity.id
_entity.type
_entity.pdbx_description
1 polymer ?
#
loop_
_entity_poly.entity_id
_entity_poly.type
_entity_poly.pdbx_seq_one_letter_code
_entity_poly.pdbx_strand_id
1 'polypeptide(L)'
;RTLVRWQSFFPAGRVEADDGVARAARISARTEVGAVLARDSAEIPVTQLFLTGGATTVRGYSYRSIGARTQNNQLYGGRYMGVASVEWQRPITYRGNMTDWENTLFVDAGAVADRAGDLDPRVGVGTGVRWRSPVGPLQADLAWGVQSKQLRLHLRLGFTF
;
A
#
# COMPACT_ATOMS: atom_id res chain seq x y z
N ARG A 1 -2.88 20.43 -9.18
CA ARG A 1 -2.71 19.08 -8.66
C ARG A 1 -3.49 18.91 -7.39
N THR A 2 -4.34 17.89 -7.32
CA THR A 2 -5.12 17.52 -6.13
C THR A 2 -4.81 16.07 -5.82
N LEU A 3 -4.66 15.75 -4.53
CA LEU A 3 -4.51 14.39 -4.02
C LEU A 3 -5.42 14.27 -2.80
N VAL A 4 -6.30 13.29 -2.84
CA VAL A 4 -7.20 12.93 -1.72
C VAL A 4 -6.79 11.56 -1.23
N ARG A 5 -6.58 11.46 0.09
CA ARG A 5 -6.32 10.18 0.77
C ARG A 5 -7.39 9.96 1.81
N TRP A 6 -7.92 8.75 1.83
CA TRP A 6 -8.86 8.29 2.82
C TRP A 6 -8.38 6.97 3.43
N GLN A 7 -8.56 6.84 4.74
CA GLN A 7 -8.20 5.63 5.46
C GLN A 7 -9.25 5.32 6.53
N SER A 8 -9.61 4.04 6.64
CA SER A 8 -10.53 3.54 7.65
C SER A 8 -10.00 2.27 8.29
N PHE A 9 -10.45 2.05 9.52
CA PHE A 9 -10.11 0.87 10.31
C PHE A 9 -11.40 0.23 10.80
N PHE A 10 -11.49 -1.10 10.64
CA PHE A 10 -12.63 -1.89 11.06
C PHE A 10 -12.15 -2.99 12.01
N PRO A 11 -12.84 -3.24 13.13
CA PRO A 11 -12.55 -4.40 13.97
C PRO A 11 -12.86 -5.68 13.18
N ALA A 12 -11.98 -6.68 13.28
CA ALA A 12 -12.08 -7.95 12.54
C ALA A 12 -11.88 -9.15 13.47
N GLY A 13 -12.51 -9.09 14.63
CA GLY A 13 -12.41 -10.12 15.65
C GLY A 13 -11.46 -9.76 16.80
N ARG A 14 -11.37 -10.66 17.75
CA ARG A 14 -10.55 -10.49 18.95
C ARG A 14 -9.69 -11.74 19.16
N VAL A 15 -8.46 -11.54 19.50
CA VAL A 15 -7.53 -12.62 19.89
C VAL A 15 -7.32 -12.51 21.38
N GLU A 16 -7.64 -13.59 22.09
CA GLU A 16 -7.44 -13.72 23.54
C GLU A 16 -6.29 -14.69 23.79
N ALA A 17 -5.43 -14.34 24.70
CA ALA A 17 -4.34 -15.18 25.16
C ALA A 17 -4.70 -15.80 26.52
N ASP A 18 -4.03 -16.90 26.87
CA ASP A 18 -4.27 -17.63 28.14
C ASP A 18 -3.85 -16.79 29.37
N ASP A 19 -3.02 -15.80 29.15
CA ASP A 19 -2.61 -14.80 30.18
C ASP A 19 -3.70 -13.76 30.49
N GLY A 20 -4.88 -13.86 29.83
CA GLY A 20 -6.00 -12.94 30.00
C GLY A 20 -5.88 -11.65 29.19
N VAL A 21 -4.80 -11.45 28.44
CA VAL A 21 -4.64 -10.30 27.55
C VAL A 21 -5.40 -10.54 26.25
N ALA A 22 -6.19 -9.56 25.85
CA ALA A 22 -6.94 -9.63 24.60
C ALA A 22 -6.63 -8.42 23.71
N ARG A 23 -6.44 -8.67 22.40
CA ARG A 23 -6.19 -7.63 21.41
C ARG A 23 -7.08 -7.84 20.18
N ALA A 24 -7.60 -6.74 19.64
CA ALA A 24 -8.43 -6.80 18.43
C ALA A 24 -7.58 -7.04 17.18
N ALA A 25 -8.04 -7.96 16.35
CA ALA A 25 -7.67 -7.99 14.94
C ALA A 25 -8.41 -6.86 14.22
N ARG A 26 -7.84 -6.34 13.15
CA ARG A 26 -8.41 -5.20 12.41
C ARG A 26 -8.19 -5.33 10.91
N ILE A 27 -9.10 -4.72 10.16
CA ILE A 27 -8.95 -4.47 8.73
C ILE A 27 -8.69 -2.98 8.56
N SER A 28 -7.63 -2.65 7.83
CA SER A 28 -7.31 -1.30 7.39
C SER A 28 -7.62 -1.19 5.90
N ALA A 29 -8.45 -0.23 5.52
CA ALA A 29 -8.71 0.10 4.13
C ALA A 29 -8.18 1.51 3.84
N ARG A 30 -7.46 1.67 2.74
CA ARG A 30 -6.89 2.95 2.30
C ARG A 30 -7.16 3.16 0.82
N THR A 31 -7.53 4.38 0.47
CA THR A 31 -7.71 4.81 -0.92
C THR A 31 -7.01 6.15 -1.12
N GLU A 32 -6.31 6.29 -2.23
CA GLU A 32 -5.71 7.53 -2.67
C GLU A 32 -6.13 7.81 -4.11
N VAL A 33 -6.63 9.02 -4.37
CA VAL A 33 -7.00 9.46 -5.71
C VAL A 33 -6.34 10.81 -5.99
N GLY A 34 -5.66 10.89 -7.12
CA GLY A 34 -4.96 12.10 -7.54
C GLY A 34 -5.34 12.53 -8.95
N ALA A 35 -5.43 13.84 -9.16
CA ALA A 35 -5.64 14.42 -10.47
C ALA A 35 -4.83 15.70 -10.66
N VAL A 36 -4.26 15.88 -11.86
CA VAL A 36 -3.66 17.12 -12.34
C VAL A 36 -4.54 17.66 -13.45
N LEU A 37 -5.29 18.73 -13.13
CA LEU A 37 -6.15 19.42 -14.09
C LEU A 37 -5.35 20.57 -14.73
N ALA A 38 -5.07 20.45 -16.00
CA ALA A 38 -4.38 21.46 -16.79
C ALA A 38 -4.89 21.40 -18.24
N ARG A 39 -4.73 22.50 -18.98
CA ARG A 39 -5.01 22.51 -20.43
C ARG A 39 -4.11 21.52 -21.14
N ASP A 40 -4.57 20.96 -22.26
CA ASP A 40 -3.80 19.95 -23.00
C ASP A 40 -2.49 20.51 -23.57
N SER A 41 -2.44 21.81 -23.83
CA SER A 41 -1.23 22.53 -24.29
C SER A 41 -0.28 22.95 -23.16
N ALA A 42 -0.63 22.68 -21.89
CA ALA A 42 0.21 23.11 -20.78
C ALA A 42 1.37 22.13 -20.57
N GLU A 43 2.59 22.64 -20.54
CA GLU A 43 3.76 21.89 -20.08
C GLU A 43 3.67 21.67 -18.57
N ILE A 44 3.38 20.43 -18.15
CA ILE A 44 3.28 20.08 -16.73
C ILE A 44 4.65 19.61 -16.25
N PRO A 45 5.25 20.26 -15.25
CA PRO A 45 6.49 19.78 -14.67
C PRO A 45 6.35 18.34 -14.17
N VAL A 46 7.36 17.50 -14.40
CA VAL A 46 7.36 16.08 -13.99
C VAL A 46 7.14 15.87 -12.48
N THR A 47 7.47 16.87 -11.67
CA THR A 47 7.23 16.88 -10.21
C THR A 47 5.76 17.01 -9.84
N GLN A 48 4.90 17.46 -10.75
CA GLN A 48 3.46 17.57 -10.56
C GLN A 48 2.72 16.30 -10.98
N LEU A 49 3.34 15.43 -11.75
CA LEU A 49 2.78 14.18 -12.22
C LEU A 49 2.86 13.10 -11.14
N PHE A 50 2.02 12.07 -11.28
CA PHE A 50 1.94 10.97 -10.34
C PHE A 50 2.72 9.74 -10.83
N LEU A 51 3.37 9.09 -9.88
CA LEU A 51 3.93 7.74 -10.00
C LEU A 51 3.60 6.99 -8.73
N THR A 52 3.27 5.71 -8.83
CA THR A 52 2.99 4.85 -7.68
C THR A 52 3.76 3.53 -7.74
N GLY A 53 3.60 2.67 -6.75
CA GLY A 53 4.36 1.43 -6.56
C GLY A 53 5.33 1.52 -5.40
N GLY A 54 5.58 0.38 -4.76
CA GLY A 54 6.48 0.24 -3.62
C GLY A 54 5.77 0.02 -2.28
N ALA A 55 6.54 -0.03 -1.21
CA ALA A 55 6.11 -0.43 0.14
C ALA A 55 4.95 0.39 0.72
N THR A 56 4.80 1.65 0.31
CA THR A 56 3.79 2.56 0.86
C THR A 56 2.53 2.68 0.01
N THR A 57 2.52 2.12 -1.20
CA THR A 57 1.39 2.23 -2.13
C THR A 57 0.95 0.86 -2.65
N VAL A 58 1.63 0.30 -3.65
CA VAL A 58 1.33 -1.01 -4.23
C VAL A 58 2.53 -1.93 -4.01
N ARG A 59 2.46 -2.77 -3.00
CA ARG A 59 3.49 -3.77 -2.69
C ARG A 59 3.53 -4.84 -3.79
N GLY A 60 4.71 -5.45 -4.02
CA GLY A 60 4.95 -6.34 -5.16
C GLY A 60 5.49 -5.62 -6.40
N TYR A 61 5.55 -4.29 -6.36
CA TYR A 61 6.15 -3.44 -7.39
C TYR A 61 7.28 -2.59 -6.82
N SER A 62 8.24 -2.21 -7.68
CA SER A 62 9.33 -1.31 -7.29
C SER A 62 8.79 0.09 -6.96
N TYR A 63 9.55 0.84 -6.19
CA TYR A 63 9.22 2.22 -5.88
C TYR A 63 9.04 3.04 -7.18
N ARG A 64 7.89 3.72 -7.31
CA ARG A 64 7.53 4.56 -8.46
C ARG A 64 7.58 3.85 -9.82
N SER A 65 7.30 2.56 -9.88
CA SER A 65 7.36 1.76 -11.12
C SER A 65 6.02 1.66 -11.86
N ILE A 66 4.95 2.22 -11.30
CA ILE A 66 3.62 2.27 -11.89
C ILE A 66 3.36 3.71 -12.32
N GLY A 67 3.22 3.93 -13.63
CA GLY A 67 3.02 5.24 -14.25
C GLY A 67 2.45 5.10 -15.65
N ALA A 68 2.24 6.23 -16.30
CA ALA A 68 1.90 6.29 -17.70
C ALA A 68 3.09 5.82 -18.58
N ARG A 69 2.82 5.38 -19.79
CA ARG A 69 3.85 4.90 -20.71
C ARG A 69 3.77 5.62 -22.04
N THR A 70 4.93 5.97 -22.59
CA THR A 70 5.04 6.50 -23.97
C THR A 70 4.80 5.38 -24.98
N GLN A 71 4.66 5.75 -26.27
CA GLN A 71 4.60 4.79 -27.37
C GLN A 71 5.82 3.85 -27.41
N ASN A 72 6.98 4.33 -26.96
CA ASN A 72 8.22 3.55 -26.84
C ASN A 72 8.33 2.79 -25.49
N ASN A 73 7.21 2.63 -24.78
CA ASN A 73 7.12 1.92 -23.50
C ASN A 73 7.96 2.52 -22.36
N GLN A 74 8.41 3.77 -22.48
CA GLN A 74 9.10 4.47 -21.40
C GLN A 74 8.13 4.91 -20.32
N LEU A 75 8.48 4.67 -19.05
CA LEU A 75 7.71 5.05 -17.89
C LEU A 75 7.83 6.54 -17.61
N TYR A 76 6.69 7.21 -17.40
CA TYR A 76 6.64 8.58 -16.93
C TYR A 76 5.45 8.80 -15.99
N GLY A 77 5.41 9.96 -15.31
CA GLY A 77 4.31 10.31 -14.42
C GLY A 77 3.04 10.65 -15.18
N GLY A 78 1.90 10.15 -14.71
CA GLY A 78 0.60 10.45 -15.30
C GLY A 78 -0.18 11.54 -14.57
N ARG A 79 -1.21 12.07 -15.20
CA ARG A 79 -2.10 13.10 -14.66
C ARG A 79 -3.10 12.55 -13.65
N TYR A 80 -3.48 11.28 -13.77
CA TYR A 80 -4.47 10.63 -12.90
C TYR A 80 -3.83 9.46 -12.18
N MET A 81 -4.17 9.31 -10.90
CA MET A 81 -3.70 8.23 -10.06
C MET A 81 -4.84 7.70 -9.22
N GLY A 82 -4.94 6.38 -9.13
CA GLY A 82 -5.78 5.69 -8.16
C GLY A 82 -4.97 4.62 -7.45
N VAL A 83 -5.07 4.55 -6.13
CA VAL A 83 -4.47 3.50 -5.30
C VAL A 83 -5.51 3.06 -4.28
N ALA A 84 -5.67 1.76 -4.11
CA ALA A 84 -6.49 1.15 -3.07
C ALA A 84 -5.70 0.05 -2.37
N SER A 85 -5.88 -0.09 -1.07
CA SER A 85 -5.21 -1.11 -0.26
C SER A 85 -6.16 -1.58 0.82
N VAL A 86 -6.23 -2.89 1.00
CA VAL A 86 -6.91 -3.54 2.12
C VAL A 86 -5.90 -4.45 2.82
N GLU A 87 -5.76 -4.29 4.12
CA GLU A 87 -4.84 -5.06 4.94
C GLU A 87 -5.55 -5.57 6.19
N TRP A 88 -5.53 -6.88 6.40
CA TRP A 88 -5.97 -7.53 7.62
C TRP A 88 -4.77 -7.74 8.55
N GLN A 89 -4.90 -7.33 9.81
CA GLN A 89 -3.87 -7.41 10.83
C GLN A 89 -4.40 -8.22 12.00
N ARG A 90 -3.67 -9.25 12.41
CA ARG A 90 -4.05 -10.13 13.52
C ARG A 90 -2.90 -10.28 14.50
N PRO A 91 -3.14 -10.04 15.80
CA PRO A 91 -2.16 -10.31 16.87
C PRO A 91 -1.74 -11.78 16.89
N ILE A 92 -0.48 -12.03 17.24
CA ILE A 92 0.10 -13.36 17.38
C ILE A 92 0.21 -13.67 18.87
N THR A 93 -0.24 -14.87 19.26
CA THR A 93 0.03 -15.46 20.58
C THR A 93 1.13 -16.50 20.48
N TYR A 94 1.97 -16.60 21.50
CA TYR A 94 3.00 -17.62 21.59
C TYR A 94 3.01 -18.25 22.98
N ARG A 95 2.89 -19.57 23.06
CA ARG A 95 2.80 -20.35 24.29
C ARG A 95 1.78 -19.80 25.28
N GLY A 96 0.60 -19.45 24.78
CA GLY A 96 -0.49 -18.90 25.59
C GLY A 96 -0.38 -17.41 25.94
N ASN A 97 0.73 -16.73 25.61
CA ASN A 97 0.93 -15.32 25.91
C ASN A 97 0.72 -14.44 24.67
N MET A 98 0.21 -13.22 24.90
CA MET A 98 0.11 -12.23 23.85
C MET A 98 1.50 -11.68 23.53
N THR A 99 1.83 -11.58 22.24
CA THR A 99 3.10 -11.03 21.76
C THR A 99 2.92 -9.62 21.19
N ASP A 100 4.02 -8.91 20.98
CA ASP A 100 4.05 -7.62 20.26
C ASP A 100 4.08 -7.79 18.73
N TRP A 101 3.90 -9.01 18.24
CA TRP A 101 3.88 -9.33 16.83
C TRP A 101 2.45 -9.43 16.30
N GLU A 102 2.28 -9.04 15.05
CA GLU A 102 1.02 -9.18 14.29
C GLU A 102 1.31 -9.79 12.92
N ASN A 103 0.46 -10.70 12.46
CA ASN A 103 0.43 -11.13 11.07
C ASN A 103 -0.34 -10.13 10.24
N THR A 104 0.07 -9.94 9.00
CA THR A 104 -0.65 -9.12 8.02
C THR A 104 -0.91 -9.92 6.75
N LEU A 105 -2.11 -9.75 6.18
CA LEU A 105 -2.46 -10.18 4.83
C LEU A 105 -2.98 -8.95 4.10
N PHE A 106 -2.60 -8.77 2.85
CA PHE A 106 -3.00 -7.57 2.12
C PHE A 106 -3.22 -7.80 0.63
N VAL A 107 -4.03 -6.91 0.08
CA VAL A 107 -4.21 -6.71 -1.35
C VAL A 107 -4.10 -5.22 -1.63
N ASP A 108 -3.21 -4.86 -2.55
CA ASP A 108 -3.00 -3.50 -3.02
C ASP A 108 -3.31 -3.43 -4.51
N ALA A 109 -3.91 -2.35 -4.96
CA ALA A 109 -4.11 -2.06 -6.36
C ALA A 109 -3.76 -0.60 -6.63
N GLY A 110 -3.16 -0.32 -7.79
CA GLY A 110 -2.85 1.05 -8.18
C GLY A 110 -2.65 1.21 -9.66
N ALA A 111 -3.07 2.35 -10.16
CA ALA A 111 -2.97 2.73 -11.55
C ALA A 111 -2.59 4.20 -11.70
N VAL A 112 -1.86 4.51 -12.75
CA VAL A 112 -1.51 5.89 -13.15
C VAL A 112 -1.61 6.01 -14.65
N ALA A 113 -2.29 7.04 -15.14
CA ALA A 113 -2.44 7.31 -16.56
C ALA A 113 -2.58 8.82 -16.84
N ASP A 114 -2.46 9.23 -18.10
CA ASP A 114 -2.73 10.60 -18.53
C ASP A 114 -4.21 10.91 -18.72
N ARG A 115 -5.02 9.89 -18.90
CA ARG A 115 -6.48 10.01 -18.99
C ARG A 115 -7.12 9.05 -18.00
N ALA A 116 -8.21 9.47 -17.38
CA ALA A 116 -8.90 8.65 -16.39
C ALA A 116 -9.42 7.32 -16.96
N GLY A 117 -9.76 7.27 -18.25
CA GLY A 117 -10.22 6.06 -18.95
C GLY A 117 -9.11 5.04 -19.26
N ASP A 118 -7.84 5.44 -19.19
CA ASP A 118 -6.68 4.60 -19.54
C ASP A 118 -6.01 4.00 -18.28
N LEU A 119 -6.66 4.12 -17.12
CA LEU A 119 -6.15 3.54 -15.87
C LEU A 119 -6.15 2.00 -15.96
N ASP A 120 -4.95 1.41 -15.91
CA ASP A 120 -4.72 -0.04 -15.91
C ASP A 120 -4.19 -0.47 -14.52
N PRO A 121 -5.04 -1.05 -13.65
CA PRO A 121 -4.64 -1.38 -12.29
C PRO A 121 -3.59 -2.48 -12.22
N ARG A 122 -2.52 -2.22 -11.50
CA ARG A 122 -1.51 -3.19 -11.09
C ARG A 122 -1.84 -3.68 -9.69
N VAL A 123 -1.89 -4.99 -9.52
CA VAL A 123 -2.32 -5.64 -8.27
C VAL A 123 -1.14 -6.32 -7.61
N GLY A 124 -1.00 -6.08 -6.32
CA GLY A 124 -0.06 -6.78 -5.46
C GLY A 124 -0.79 -7.45 -4.31
N VAL A 125 -0.42 -8.70 -4.02
CA VAL A 125 -0.96 -9.46 -2.90
C VAL A 125 0.18 -9.99 -2.05
N GLY A 126 -0.05 -10.15 -0.76
CA GLY A 126 1.03 -10.65 0.08
C GLY A 126 0.67 -10.81 1.54
N THR A 127 1.69 -11.19 2.28
CA THR A 127 1.64 -11.39 3.72
C THR A 127 2.84 -10.75 4.37
N GLY A 128 2.76 -10.47 5.64
CA GLY A 128 3.86 -9.91 6.39
C GLY A 128 3.72 -10.08 7.88
N VAL A 129 4.71 -9.53 8.56
CA VAL A 129 4.74 -9.43 10.01
C VAL A 129 4.98 -8.00 10.43
N ARG A 130 4.34 -7.60 11.50
CA ARG A 130 4.49 -6.30 12.12
C ARG A 130 4.91 -6.48 13.58
N TRP A 131 5.95 -5.79 13.98
CA TRP A 131 6.41 -5.75 15.34
C TRP A 131 6.16 -4.37 15.95
N ARG A 132 5.48 -4.34 17.08
CA ARG A 132 5.27 -3.14 17.88
C ARG A 132 6.47 -2.91 18.78
N SER A 133 7.51 -2.31 18.21
CA SER A 133 8.70 -1.99 18.99
C SER A 133 8.51 -0.72 19.83
N PRO A 134 9.30 -0.53 20.91
CA PRO A 134 9.25 0.69 21.74
C PRO A 134 9.58 1.97 20.97
N VAL A 135 10.29 1.87 19.85
CA VAL A 135 10.70 3.01 19.01
C VAL A 135 9.78 3.23 17.81
N GLY A 136 8.75 2.40 17.65
CA GLY A 136 7.77 2.48 16.56
C GLY A 136 7.55 1.15 15.85
N PRO A 137 6.49 1.01 15.06
CA PRO A 137 6.17 -0.23 14.37
C PRO A 137 7.17 -0.52 13.25
N LEU A 138 7.70 -1.74 13.25
CA LEU A 138 8.48 -2.33 12.18
C LEU A 138 7.58 -3.29 11.40
N GLN A 139 7.65 -3.26 10.08
CA GLN A 139 6.86 -4.16 9.23
C GLN A 139 7.74 -4.73 8.11
N ALA A 140 7.64 -6.04 7.92
CA ALA A 140 8.26 -6.76 6.82
C ALA A 140 7.17 -7.49 6.04
N ASP A 141 7.03 -7.17 4.76
CA ASP A 141 6.01 -7.72 3.86
C ASP A 141 6.66 -8.47 2.71
N LEU A 142 6.16 -9.66 2.42
CA LEU A 142 6.46 -10.43 1.23
C LEU A 142 5.29 -10.30 0.26
N ALA A 143 5.52 -9.67 -0.89
CA ALA A 143 4.49 -9.28 -1.82
C ALA A 143 4.74 -9.85 -3.22
N TRP A 144 3.68 -10.38 -3.83
CA TRP A 144 3.65 -10.84 -5.21
C TRP A 144 2.95 -9.82 -6.10
N GLY A 145 3.66 -9.30 -7.11
CA GLY A 145 3.07 -8.46 -8.14
C GLY A 145 2.42 -9.34 -9.22
N VAL A 146 1.09 -9.28 -9.32
CA VAL A 146 0.31 -10.18 -10.18
C VAL A 146 0.71 -10.04 -11.64
N GLN A 147 0.80 -8.82 -12.16
CA GLN A 147 1.15 -8.56 -13.55
C GLN A 147 2.66 -8.62 -13.81
N SER A 148 3.48 -8.25 -12.83
CA SER A 148 4.95 -8.33 -12.94
C SER A 148 5.48 -9.74 -12.76
N LYS A 149 4.68 -10.65 -12.14
CA LYS A 149 5.07 -12.02 -11.77
C LYS A 149 6.37 -12.06 -10.96
N GLN A 150 6.56 -11.08 -10.07
CA GLN A 150 7.75 -10.95 -9.23
C GLN A 150 7.38 -10.94 -7.76
N LEU A 151 8.19 -11.64 -6.97
CA LEU A 151 8.12 -11.61 -5.52
C LEU A 151 9.07 -10.55 -4.99
N ARG A 152 8.61 -9.72 -4.04
CA ARG A 152 9.41 -8.64 -3.46
C ARG A 152 9.25 -8.58 -1.96
N LEU A 153 10.36 -8.33 -1.28
CA LEU A 153 10.39 -8.01 0.13
C LEU A 153 10.31 -6.49 0.31
N HIS A 154 9.39 -6.04 1.15
CA HIS A 154 9.24 -4.63 1.53
C HIS A 154 9.44 -4.49 3.04
N LEU A 155 10.29 -3.54 3.42
CA LEU A 155 10.51 -3.18 4.82
C LEU A 155 9.98 -1.77 5.06
N ARG A 156 9.25 -1.57 6.17
CA ARG A 156 8.76 -0.27 6.62
C ARG A 156 9.10 -0.03 8.07
N LEU A 157 9.57 1.18 8.34
CA LEU A 157 9.79 1.72 9.66
C LEU A 157 8.74 2.81 9.87
N GLY A 158 7.90 2.68 10.89
CA GLY A 158 6.96 3.72 11.27
C GLY A 158 7.47 4.40 12.53
N PHE A 159 7.70 5.70 12.47
CA PHE A 159 7.91 6.49 13.69
C PHE A 159 6.55 7.06 14.10
N THR A 160 6.16 6.83 15.36
CA THR A 160 5.02 7.50 15.97
C THR A 160 5.60 8.69 16.74
N PHE A 161 5.46 9.89 16.21
CA PHE A 161 5.71 11.13 16.93
C PHE A 161 4.42 11.61 17.56
#